data_eae9b3dff50b2a016b3ae6d73d22001f
#
_entry.id   eae9b3dff50b2a016b3ae6d73d22001f
#
_cell.length_a   1.000
_cell.length_b   1.000
_cell.length_c   1.000
_cell.angle_alpha   90.00
_cell.angle_beta   90.00
_cell.angle_gamma   90.00
#
_symmetry.space_group_name_H-M   'P 1'
#
loop_
_entity.id
_entity.type
_entity.pdbx_description
1 polymer ?
#
loop_
_entity_poly.entity_id
_entity_poly.type
_entity_poly.pdbx_seq_one_letter_code
_entity_poly.pdbx_strand_id
1 'polypeptide(L)'
;MENKWCFIEGTQRKYIITSKGKVFSKTKCNYLKPYINSNFNYKVNLTFYGYNKVTRSVSIYRLLEKYFPDSLNDKSLYCDVERKNQYEQLIKETEAELKEIYKWVS
;
A
#
# COMPACT_ATOMS: atom_id res chain seq x y z
N MET A 1 -7.53 -5.39 20.61
CA MET A 1 -6.18 -5.69 20.09
C MET A 1 -5.23 -4.54 20.38
N GLU A 2 -4.12 -4.85 20.97
CA GLU A 2 -3.11 -3.82 21.23
C GLU A 2 -2.46 -3.39 19.93
N ASN A 3 -2.32 -2.07 19.76
CA ASN A 3 -1.61 -1.50 18.63
C ASN A 3 -0.10 -1.63 18.88
N LYS A 4 0.56 -2.49 18.14
CA LYS A 4 2.00 -2.71 18.21
C LYS A 4 2.72 -1.86 17.19
N TRP A 5 3.98 -1.55 17.47
CA TRP A 5 4.81 -0.79 16.55
C TRP A 5 6.27 -1.21 16.66
N CYS A 6 7.03 -0.96 15.60
CA CYS A 6 8.48 -1.13 15.64
C CYS A 6 9.16 -0.18 14.65
N PHE A 7 10.46 0.05 14.86
CA PHE A 7 11.25 0.85 13.95
C PHE A 7 11.52 0.08 12.65
N ILE A 8 11.51 0.80 11.54
CA ILE A 8 11.84 0.23 10.23
C ILE A 8 13.37 0.21 10.10
N GLU A 9 13.93 -0.97 9.82
CA GLU A 9 15.38 -1.16 9.64
C GLU A 9 15.94 -0.30 8.52
N GLY A 10 17.15 0.20 8.72
CA GLY A 10 17.84 0.98 7.70
C GLY A 10 17.42 2.44 7.62
N THR A 11 16.51 2.90 8.47
CA THR A 11 16.00 4.28 8.47
C THR A 11 16.55 5.13 9.62
N GLN A 12 17.55 4.65 10.36
CA GLN A 12 18.09 5.30 11.56
C GLN A 12 17.02 5.63 12.60
N ARG A 13 16.02 4.73 12.74
CA ARG A 13 14.89 4.89 13.66
C ARG A 13 14.05 6.15 13.40
N LYS A 14 14.07 6.65 12.16
CA LYS A 14 13.28 7.82 11.79
C LYS A 14 11.84 7.47 11.38
N TYR A 15 11.58 6.21 11.11
CA TYR A 15 10.24 5.73 10.73
C TYR A 15 9.82 4.54 11.57
N ILE A 16 8.54 4.53 11.89
CA ILE A 16 7.90 3.48 12.69
C ILE A 16 6.76 2.89 11.85
N ILE A 17 6.65 1.56 11.82
CA ILE A 17 5.50 0.86 11.25
C ILE A 17 4.64 0.32 12.40
N THR A 18 3.32 0.51 12.30
CA THR A 18 2.37 -0.03 13.26
C THR A 18 1.74 -1.31 12.74
N SER A 19 1.21 -2.12 13.65
CA SER A 19 0.49 -3.34 13.26
C SER A 19 -0.78 -3.06 12.45
N LYS A 20 -1.24 -1.83 12.40
CA LYS A 20 -2.37 -1.39 11.57
C LYS A 20 -1.94 -0.85 10.20
N GLY A 21 -0.67 -1.02 9.84
CA GLY A 21 -0.15 -0.62 8.53
C GLY A 21 0.09 0.88 8.38
N LYS A 22 0.18 1.61 9.47
CA LYS A 22 0.47 3.05 9.44
C LYS A 22 1.95 3.30 9.66
N VAL A 23 2.53 4.22 8.90
CA VAL A 23 3.93 4.61 9.03
C VAL A 23 4.01 6.01 9.61
N PHE A 24 4.72 6.13 10.73
CA PHE A 24 4.95 7.40 11.40
C PHE A 24 6.37 7.90 11.12
N SER A 25 6.49 9.18 10.73
CA SER A 25 7.77 9.84 10.54
C SER A 25 8.13 10.65 11.77
N LYS A 26 9.21 10.30 12.45
CA LYS A 26 9.69 11.04 13.61
C LYS A 26 10.17 12.44 13.23
N THR A 27 10.78 12.56 12.05
CA THR A 27 11.28 13.85 11.56
C THR A 27 10.14 14.84 11.31
N LYS A 28 9.05 14.37 10.72
CA LYS A 28 7.87 15.20 10.45
C LYS A 28 6.89 15.24 11.61
N CYS A 29 7.11 14.41 12.65
CA CYS A 29 6.21 14.26 13.79
C CYS A 29 4.75 13.97 13.37
N ASN A 30 4.59 13.17 12.32
CA ASN A 30 3.27 12.87 11.78
C ASN A 30 3.28 11.53 11.03
N TYR A 31 2.07 10.97 10.83
CA TYR A 31 1.91 9.81 9.98
C TYR A 31 2.11 10.20 8.52
N LEU A 32 2.79 9.33 7.77
CA LEU A 32 2.91 9.50 6.34
C LEU A 32 1.57 9.16 5.67
N LYS A 33 1.16 9.99 4.72
CA LYS A 33 -0.01 9.69 3.90
C LYS A 33 0.41 8.72 2.80
N PRO A 34 -0.12 7.47 2.78
CA PRO A 34 0.24 6.54 1.72
C PRO A 34 -0.38 6.96 0.40
N TYR A 35 0.27 6.58 -0.70
CA TYR A 35 -0.31 6.70 -2.03
C TYR A 35 -0.63 5.32 -2.57
N ILE A 36 -1.51 5.27 -3.58
CA ILE A 36 -2.01 4.03 -4.16
C ILE A 36 -1.30 3.79 -5.48
N ASN A 37 -0.74 2.57 -5.68
CA ASN A 37 -0.14 2.20 -6.95
C ASN A 37 -1.20 1.68 -7.93
N SER A 38 -0.77 1.25 -9.13
CA SER A 38 -1.66 0.75 -10.17
C SER A 38 -2.46 -0.50 -9.78
N ASN A 39 -2.01 -1.23 -8.76
CA ASN A 39 -2.69 -2.42 -8.24
C ASN A 39 -3.52 -2.12 -6.99
N PHE A 40 -3.76 -0.84 -6.70
CA PHE A 40 -4.52 -0.36 -5.53
C PHE A 40 -3.89 -0.73 -4.19
N ASN A 41 -2.59 -1.01 -4.17
CA ASN A 41 -1.84 -1.24 -2.95
C ASN A 41 -1.28 0.08 -2.41
N TYR A 42 -1.27 0.21 -1.08
CA TYR A 42 -0.71 1.38 -0.43
C TYR A 42 0.82 1.34 -0.42
N LYS A 43 1.44 2.44 -0.74
CA LYS A 43 2.90 2.62 -0.72
C LYS A 43 3.28 3.92 -0.02
N VAL A 44 4.47 3.94 0.53
CA VAL A 44 5.05 5.15 1.15
C VAL A 44 6.49 5.31 0.66
N ASN A 45 6.98 6.54 0.66
CA ASN A 45 8.37 6.82 0.34
C ASN A 45 9.17 6.91 1.64
N LEU A 46 10.19 6.09 1.76
CA LEU A 46 11.05 6.03 2.94
C LEU A 46 12.49 6.34 2.54
N THR A 47 13.20 7.07 3.41
CA THR A 47 14.62 7.32 3.22
C THR A 47 15.42 6.33 4.04
N PHE A 48 16.25 5.56 3.36
CA PHE A 48 17.16 4.58 3.97
C PHE A 48 18.56 5.16 4.05
N TYR A 49 19.20 4.90 5.16
CA TYR A 49 20.55 5.38 5.45
C TYR A 49 21.49 4.18 5.51
N GLY A 50 22.46 4.15 4.64
CA GLY A 50 23.49 3.14 4.61
C GLY A 50 24.77 3.83 4.18
N TYR A 51 25.45 3.25 3.20
CA TYR A 51 26.61 3.88 2.58
C TYR A 51 26.23 5.22 1.92
N ASN A 52 25.06 5.23 1.27
CA ASN A 52 24.45 6.43 0.70
C ASN A 52 23.01 6.56 1.19
N LYS A 53 22.54 7.82 1.28
CA LYS A 53 21.15 8.11 1.59
C LYS A 53 20.29 7.86 0.35
N VAL A 54 19.32 6.96 0.42
CA VAL A 54 18.46 6.58 -0.71
C VAL A 54 16.99 6.62 -0.30
N THR A 55 16.15 7.31 -1.09
CA THR A 55 14.71 7.30 -0.91
C THR A 55 14.09 6.25 -1.83
N ARG A 56 13.27 5.37 -1.27
CA ARG A 56 12.61 4.30 -1.99
C ARG A 56 11.13 4.25 -1.71
N SER A 57 10.37 3.82 -2.70
CA SER A 57 8.96 3.51 -2.56
C SER A 57 8.82 2.10 -1.99
N VAL A 58 8.13 1.97 -0.87
CA VAL A 58 7.96 0.70 -0.16
C VAL A 58 6.47 0.44 0.03
N SER A 59 6.01 -0.78 -0.27
CA SER A 59 4.62 -1.14 -0.06
C SER A 59 4.36 -1.41 1.43
N ILE A 60 3.17 -1.03 1.88
CA ILE A 60 2.73 -1.34 3.24
C ILE A 60 2.66 -2.85 3.43
N TYR A 61 2.25 -3.61 2.41
CA TYR A 61 2.26 -5.08 2.42
C TYR A 61 3.63 -5.63 2.82
N ARG A 62 4.70 -5.12 2.19
CA ARG A 62 6.06 -5.57 2.48
C ARG A 62 6.48 -5.26 3.90
N LEU A 63 6.09 -4.11 4.42
CA LEU A 63 6.40 -3.73 5.79
C LEU A 63 5.65 -4.62 6.79
N LEU A 64 4.38 -4.90 6.54
CA LEU A 64 3.60 -5.80 7.39
C LEU A 64 4.12 -7.23 7.32
N GLU A 65 4.48 -7.71 6.13
CA GLU A 65 5.05 -9.04 5.95
C GLU A 65 6.31 -9.23 6.80
N LYS A 66 7.16 -8.21 6.86
CA LYS A 66 8.41 -8.26 7.61
C LYS A 66 8.22 -8.11 9.12
N TYR A 67 7.36 -7.18 9.54
CA TYR A 67 7.28 -6.79 10.96
C TYR A 67 6.03 -7.29 11.66
N PHE A 68 4.92 -7.42 10.97
CA PHE A 68 3.64 -7.85 11.53
C PHE A 68 2.90 -8.76 10.56
N PRO A 69 3.42 -9.98 10.31
CA PRO A 69 2.82 -10.86 9.30
C PRO A 69 1.37 -11.25 9.58
N ASP A 70 0.96 -11.29 10.84
CA ASP A 70 -0.43 -11.58 11.21
C ASP A 70 -1.40 -10.52 10.70
N SER A 71 -0.92 -9.28 10.54
CA SER A 71 -1.73 -8.17 10.04
C SER A 71 -2.08 -8.32 8.57
N LEU A 72 -1.42 -9.19 7.82
CA LEU A 72 -1.72 -9.45 6.41
C LEU A 72 -3.10 -10.06 6.19
N ASN A 73 -3.72 -10.60 7.24
CA ASN A 73 -5.07 -11.16 7.16
C ASN A 73 -6.12 -10.08 6.88
N ASP A 74 -5.84 -8.82 7.19
CA ASP A 74 -6.72 -7.70 6.90
C ASP A 74 -6.20 -6.93 5.68
N LYS A 75 -6.75 -7.22 4.51
CA LYS A 75 -6.34 -6.60 3.25
C LYS A 75 -6.53 -5.10 3.22
N SER A 76 -7.49 -4.57 3.99
CA SER A 76 -7.75 -3.13 4.03
C SER A 76 -6.58 -2.30 4.56
N LEU A 77 -5.64 -2.92 5.29
CA LEU A 77 -4.48 -2.25 5.84
C LEU A 77 -3.44 -1.90 4.77
N TYR A 78 -3.37 -2.67 3.67
CA TYR A 78 -2.35 -2.48 2.65
C TYR A 78 -2.90 -2.32 1.23
N CYS A 79 -4.21 -2.39 1.06
CA CYS A 79 -4.85 -2.34 -0.25
C CYS A 79 -6.18 -1.57 -0.15
N ASP A 80 -6.45 -0.72 -1.13
CA ASP A 80 -7.76 -0.08 -1.26
C ASP A 80 -8.72 -1.05 -1.95
N VAL A 81 -9.28 -1.96 -1.19
CA VAL A 81 -10.15 -3.03 -1.67
C VAL A 81 -11.39 -2.47 -2.35
N GLU A 82 -11.97 -1.41 -1.81
CA GLU A 82 -13.18 -0.79 -2.36
C GLU A 82 -12.94 -0.24 -3.77
N ARG A 83 -11.86 0.55 -3.96
CA ARG A 83 -11.51 1.07 -5.28
C ARG A 83 -11.16 -0.03 -6.27
N LYS A 84 -10.46 -1.05 -5.79
CA LYS A 84 -10.10 -2.19 -6.62
C LYS A 84 -11.35 -2.89 -7.15
N ASN A 85 -12.33 -3.12 -6.27
CA ASN A 85 -13.59 -3.76 -6.66
C ASN A 85 -14.38 -2.89 -7.64
N GLN A 86 -14.43 -1.58 -7.41
CA GLN A 86 -15.09 -0.64 -8.33
C GLN A 86 -14.44 -0.65 -9.71
N TYR A 87 -13.11 -0.66 -9.76
CA TYR A 87 -12.36 -0.72 -11.01
C TYR A 87 -12.60 -2.02 -11.76
N GLU A 88 -12.58 -3.16 -11.07
CA GLU A 88 -12.87 -4.46 -11.67
C GLU A 88 -14.29 -4.51 -12.22
N GLN A 89 -15.24 -3.94 -11.53
CA GLN A 89 -16.64 -3.86 -11.98
C GLN A 89 -16.75 -3.01 -13.26
N LEU A 90 -16.06 -1.88 -13.30
CA LEU A 90 -16.03 -0.99 -14.46
C LEU A 90 -15.44 -1.71 -15.68
N ILE A 91 -14.36 -2.47 -15.51
CA ILE A 91 -13.76 -3.25 -16.59
C ILE A 91 -14.74 -4.28 -17.14
N LYS A 92 -15.45 -5.00 -16.26
CA LYS A 92 -16.45 -5.98 -16.68
C LYS A 92 -17.58 -5.34 -17.48
N GLU A 93 -18.08 -4.19 -17.06
CA GLU A 93 -19.10 -3.44 -17.77
C GLU A 93 -18.60 -2.98 -19.15
N THR A 94 -17.38 -2.46 -19.21
CA THR A 94 -16.78 -2.03 -20.47
C THR A 94 -16.57 -3.19 -21.44
N GLU A 95 -16.11 -4.33 -20.95
CA GLU A 95 -15.96 -5.54 -21.76
C GLU A 95 -17.30 -6.02 -22.31
N ALA A 96 -18.34 -5.98 -21.51
CA ALA A 96 -19.67 -6.36 -21.95
C ALA A 96 -20.19 -5.43 -23.06
N GLU A 97 -19.98 -4.12 -22.93
CA GLU A 97 -20.32 -3.13 -23.94
C GLU A 97 -19.55 -3.34 -25.25
N LEU A 98 -18.26 -3.61 -25.16
CA LEU A 98 -17.44 -3.88 -26.33
C LEU A 98 -17.88 -5.14 -27.06
N LYS A 99 -18.23 -6.19 -26.34
CA LYS A 99 -18.77 -7.41 -26.94
C LYS A 99 -20.05 -7.15 -27.72
N GLU A 100 -20.94 -6.32 -27.23
CA GLU A 100 -22.15 -5.92 -27.93
C GLU A 100 -21.84 -5.13 -29.19
N ILE A 101 -20.91 -4.19 -29.14
CA ILE A 101 -20.47 -3.41 -30.29
C ILE A 101 -19.90 -4.33 -31.38
N TYR A 102 -19.03 -5.25 -31.01
CA TYR A 102 -18.46 -6.21 -31.98
C TYR A 102 -19.54 -7.09 -32.62
N LYS A 103 -20.57 -7.42 -31.88
CA LYS A 103 -21.70 -8.20 -32.41
C LYS A 103 -22.45 -7.46 -33.51
N TRP A 104 -22.52 -6.13 -33.44
CA TRP A 104 -23.20 -5.29 -34.42
C TRP A 104 -22.36 -4.98 -35.66
N VAL A 105 -21.05 -5.06 -35.56
CA VAL A 105 -20.10 -4.71 -36.61
C VAL A 105 -19.67 -5.90 -37.47
N SER A 106 -19.84 -7.11 -36.96
CA SER A 106 -19.47 -8.34 -37.68
C SER A 106 -20.55 -8.80 -38.67
#